data_ce5998283477d5db0fe29755c22ae8a9
#
_entry.id   ce5998283477d5db0fe29755c22ae8a9
#
_cell.length_a   1.000
_cell.length_b   1.000
_cell.length_c   1.000
_cell.angle_alpha   90.00
_cell.angle_beta   90.00
_cell.angle_gamma   90.00
#
_symmetry.space_group_name_H-M   'P 1'
#
loop_
_entity.id
_entity.type
_entity.pdbx_description
1 polymer ?
#
loop_
_entity_poly.entity_id
_entity_poly.type
_entity_poly.pdbx_seq_one_letter_code
_entity_poly.pdbx_strand_id
1 'polypeptide(L)'
;MLTFVARTWPWVLARGIIAALAGLTTMVWPGLTLAVVAAFIGFWLIFDGIGLIINTFSVQGATGGERALFGIFGLISLVAGVVALTNIFATLQALAIILAVWFVASGIAQIATALRIRRFVTGEWMLILVGVIGILCGILTLFAPASVLTTAAIMFGALALVYGIAAIIASLRLRSLVKQAGSLVKQADAAA
;
A
#
# COMPACT_ATOMS: atom_id res chain seq x y z
N MET A 1 3.44 -22.99 23.20
CA MET A 1 2.62 -22.24 22.23
C MET A 1 1.82 -21.09 22.89
N LEU A 2 1.21 -21.27 24.05
CA LEU A 2 0.41 -20.24 24.75
C LEU A 2 1.19 -18.97 25.10
N THR A 3 2.46 -19.08 25.46
CA THR A 3 3.34 -17.93 25.78
C THR A 3 3.63 -17.03 24.59
N PHE A 4 3.66 -17.58 23.38
CA PHE A 4 3.86 -16.82 22.16
C PHE A 4 2.62 -15.98 21.80
N VAL A 5 1.43 -16.56 21.94
CA VAL A 5 0.14 -15.88 21.70
C VAL A 5 -0.10 -14.80 22.77
N ALA A 6 0.29 -15.05 24.02
CA ALA A 6 0.19 -14.08 25.10
C ALA A 6 1.07 -12.82 24.88
N ARG A 7 2.15 -12.94 24.10
CA ARG A 7 3.08 -11.84 23.83
C ARG A 7 2.69 -11.00 22.61
N THR A 8 1.84 -11.54 21.72
CA THR A 8 1.51 -10.91 20.44
C THR A 8 0.22 -10.08 20.45
N TRP A 9 -0.71 -10.33 21.40
CA TRP A 9 -1.99 -9.62 21.44
C TRP A 9 -1.87 -8.09 21.57
N PRO A 10 -0.93 -7.50 22.39
CA PRO A 10 -0.84 -6.05 22.49
C PRO A 10 -0.34 -5.40 21.19
N TRP A 11 0.52 -6.08 20.42
CA TRP A 11 0.97 -5.62 19.11
C TRP A 11 -0.17 -5.60 18.07
N VAL A 12 -1.03 -6.63 18.08
CA VAL A 12 -2.22 -6.68 17.22
C VAL A 12 -3.19 -5.58 17.60
N LEU A 13 -3.39 -5.32 18.88
CA LEU A 13 -4.25 -4.25 19.36
C LEU A 13 -3.70 -2.87 18.97
N ALA A 14 -2.43 -2.61 19.22
CA ALA A 14 -1.79 -1.35 18.82
C ALA A 14 -1.90 -1.10 17.33
N ARG A 15 -1.62 -2.12 16.50
CA ARG A 15 -1.77 -2.05 15.04
C ARG A 15 -3.23 -1.79 14.63
N GLY A 16 -4.19 -2.43 15.29
CA GLY A 16 -5.61 -2.22 15.04
C GLY A 16 -6.05 -0.79 15.37
N ILE A 17 -5.62 -0.23 16.50
CA ILE A 17 -5.91 1.15 16.88
C ILE A 17 -5.30 2.14 15.89
N ILE A 18 -4.03 1.96 15.52
CA ILE A 18 -3.33 2.82 14.56
C ILE A 18 -4.06 2.78 13.20
N ALA A 19 -4.43 1.58 12.73
CA ALA A 19 -5.14 1.42 11.45
C ALA A 19 -6.53 2.07 11.48
N ALA A 20 -7.28 1.93 12.58
CA ALA A 20 -8.59 2.55 12.74
C ALA A 20 -8.49 4.09 12.77
N LEU A 21 -7.53 4.64 13.52
CA LEU A 21 -7.30 6.08 13.58
C LEU A 21 -6.84 6.64 12.22
N ALA A 22 -5.90 5.98 11.56
CA ALA A 22 -5.44 6.36 10.24
C ALA A 22 -6.58 6.30 9.20
N GLY A 23 -7.42 5.26 9.23
CA GLY A 23 -8.59 5.13 8.38
C GLY A 23 -9.61 6.26 8.61
N LEU A 24 -9.90 6.58 9.87
CA LEU A 24 -10.80 7.67 10.23
C LEU A 24 -10.25 9.03 9.78
N THR A 25 -8.97 9.29 10.03
CA THR A 25 -8.29 10.53 9.59
C THR A 25 -8.35 10.67 8.07
N THR A 26 -8.12 9.59 7.33
CA THR A 26 -8.18 9.60 5.87
C THR A 26 -9.58 9.89 5.35
N MET A 27 -10.63 9.41 6.02
CA MET A 27 -12.02 9.71 5.62
C MET A 27 -12.40 11.16 5.91
N VAL A 28 -11.93 11.75 7.01
CA VAL A 28 -12.26 13.13 7.42
C VAL A 28 -11.42 14.15 6.66
N TRP A 29 -10.12 13.85 6.47
CA TRP A 29 -9.16 14.73 5.81
C TRP A 29 -8.35 14.01 4.73
N PRO A 30 -8.96 13.62 3.60
CA PRO A 30 -8.27 12.88 2.54
C PRO A 30 -7.09 13.67 1.95
N GLY A 31 -7.19 15.00 1.86
CA GLY A 31 -6.11 15.86 1.38
C GLY A 31 -4.85 15.78 2.25
N LEU A 32 -5.00 15.69 3.58
CA LEU A 32 -3.87 15.52 4.50
C LEU A 32 -3.17 14.17 4.26
N THR A 33 -3.94 13.11 4.11
CA THR A 33 -3.39 11.78 3.84
C THR A 33 -2.66 11.75 2.50
N LEU A 34 -3.22 12.36 1.46
CA LEU A 34 -2.54 12.48 0.17
C LEU A 34 -1.25 13.29 0.26
N ALA A 35 -1.22 14.36 1.06
CA ALA A 35 -0.02 15.13 1.31
C ALA A 35 1.06 14.31 2.03
N VAL A 36 0.69 13.51 3.03
CA VAL A 36 1.61 12.60 3.72
C VAL A 36 2.16 11.54 2.77
N VAL A 37 1.32 10.97 1.91
CA VAL A 37 1.75 9.98 0.89
C VAL A 37 2.74 10.64 -0.09
N ALA A 38 2.45 11.85 -0.58
CA ALA A 38 3.34 12.57 -1.47
C ALA A 38 4.70 12.88 -0.80
N ALA A 39 4.69 13.32 0.45
CA ALA A 39 5.91 13.54 1.22
C ALA A 39 6.70 12.24 1.41
N PHE A 40 6.04 11.14 1.73
CA PHE A 40 6.69 9.83 1.86
C PHE A 40 7.36 9.38 0.56
N ILE A 41 6.67 9.56 -0.58
CA ILE A 41 7.25 9.29 -1.91
C ILE A 41 8.48 10.17 -2.15
N GLY A 42 8.39 11.46 -1.82
CA GLY A 42 9.51 12.40 -1.95
C GLY A 42 10.74 11.97 -1.15
N PHE A 43 10.55 11.61 0.12
CA PHE A 43 11.64 11.08 0.95
C PHE A 43 12.20 9.77 0.39
N TRP A 44 11.33 8.85 -0.03
CA TRP A 44 11.75 7.58 -0.64
C TRP A 44 12.62 7.82 -1.87
N LEU A 45 12.21 8.71 -2.79
CA LEU A 45 12.97 9.04 -4.00
C LEU A 45 14.33 9.66 -3.69
N ILE A 46 14.43 10.49 -2.63
CA ILE A 46 15.72 11.05 -2.19
C ILE A 46 16.64 9.94 -1.71
N PHE A 47 16.16 9.04 -0.83
CA PHE A 47 16.96 7.92 -0.34
C PHE A 47 17.40 6.98 -1.46
N ASP A 48 16.49 6.66 -2.38
CA ASP A 48 16.77 5.84 -3.56
C ASP A 48 17.82 6.52 -4.46
N GLY A 49 17.65 7.81 -4.74
CA GLY A 49 18.59 8.59 -5.54
C GLY A 49 20.00 8.63 -4.92
N ILE A 50 20.11 8.83 -3.61
CA ILE A 50 21.39 8.76 -2.88
C ILE A 50 21.99 7.36 -3.00
N GLY A 51 21.18 6.31 -2.81
CA GLY A 51 21.62 4.92 -2.93
C GLY A 51 22.15 4.59 -4.33
N LEU A 52 21.47 5.04 -5.39
CA LEU A 52 21.91 4.86 -6.78
C LEU A 52 23.22 5.61 -7.07
N ILE A 53 23.38 6.84 -6.55
CA ILE A 53 24.63 7.61 -6.69
C ILE A 53 25.78 6.89 -5.98
N ILE A 54 25.57 6.40 -4.76
CA ILE A 54 26.59 5.61 -4.04
C ILE A 54 26.97 4.35 -4.84
N ASN A 55 25.98 3.65 -5.41
CA ASN A 55 26.22 2.46 -6.24
C ASN A 55 27.06 2.77 -7.49
N THR A 56 26.96 3.97 -8.05
CA THR A 56 27.81 4.40 -9.18
C THR A 56 29.30 4.26 -8.88
N PHE A 57 29.70 4.48 -7.62
CA PHE A 57 31.10 4.42 -7.19
C PHE A 57 31.48 3.08 -6.52
N SER A 58 30.49 2.37 -5.94
CA SER A 58 30.76 1.19 -5.09
C SER A 58 30.73 -0.14 -5.83
N VAL A 59 30.05 -0.25 -6.99
CA VAL A 59 29.92 -1.53 -7.70
C VAL A 59 31.23 -1.86 -8.43
N GLN A 60 31.95 -2.87 -7.90
CA GLN A 60 33.16 -3.40 -8.53
C GLN A 60 32.79 -4.25 -9.75
N GLY A 61 33.45 -4.03 -10.88
CA GLY A 61 33.20 -4.77 -12.12
C GLY A 61 32.08 -4.19 -13.02
N ALA A 62 31.39 -3.13 -12.61
CA ALA A 62 30.42 -2.47 -13.47
C ALA A 62 31.10 -1.79 -14.66
N THR A 63 30.50 -1.97 -15.83
CA THR A 63 30.90 -1.31 -17.07
C THR A 63 30.69 0.21 -16.96
N GLY A 64 31.43 1.00 -17.75
CA GLY A 64 31.24 2.46 -17.76
C GLY A 64 29.80 2.89 -18.06
N GLY A 65 29.09 2.13 -18.92
CA GLY A 65 27.69 2.34 -19.23
C GLY A 65 26.74 2.10 -18.04
N GLU A 66 26.93 1.05 -17.28
CA GLU A 66 26.16 0.75 -16.08
C GLU A 66 26.33 1.83 -15.01
N ARG A 67 27.59 2.29 -14.79
CA ARG A 67 27.87 3.41 -13.87
C ARG A 67 27.18 4.69 -14.29
N ALA A 68 27.21 5.01 -15.58
CA ALA A 68 26.50 6.19 -16.10
C ALA A 68 24.99 6.10 -15.89
N LEU A 69 24.40 4.91 -16.10
CA LEU A 69 22.97 4.69 -15.83
C LEU A 69 22.63 4.89 -14.35
N PHE A 70 23.38 4.29 -13.42
CA PHE A 70 23.16 4.50 -11.98
C PHE A 70 23.27 5.98 -11.59
N GLY A 71 24.26 6.70 -12.12
CA GLY A 71 24.44 8.12 -11.87
C GLY A 71 23.28 8.98 -12.40
N ILE A 72 22.86 8.74 -13.64
CA ILE A 72 21.76 9.47 -14.27
C ILE A 72 20.44 9.18 -13.55
N PHE A 73 20.10 7.92 -13.30
CA PHE A 73 18.87 7.59 -12.60
C PHE A 73 18.90 8.07 -11.14
N GLY A 74 20.04 8.00 -10.46
CA GLY A 74 20.21 8.53 -9.12
C GLY A 74 19.98 10.04 -9.06
N LEU A 75 20.51 10.78 -10.03
CA LEU A 75 20.30 12.24 -10.11
C LEU A 75 18.83 12.57 -10.41
N ILE A 76 18.21 11.85 -11.34
CA ILE A 76 16.78 12.01 -11.67
C ILE A 76 15.91 11.73 -10.44
N SER A 77 16.15 10.62 -9.71
CA SER A 77 15.42 10.27 -8.49
C SER A 77 15.58 11.34 -7.41
N LEU A 78 16.78 11.85 -7.24
CA LEU A 78 17.07 12.90 -6.23
C LEU A 78 16.34 14.21 -6.56
N VAL A 79 16.42 14.67 -7.81
CA VAL A 79 15.70 15.86 -8.27
C VAL A 79 14.19 15.67 -8.16
N ALA A 80 13.68 14.52 -8.60
CA ALA A 80 12.26 14.19 -8.49
C ALA A 80 11.80 14.16 -7.02
N GLY A 81 12.62 13.63 -6.10
CA GLY A 81 12.33 13.61 -4.67
C GLY A 81 12.27 15.01 -4.05
N VAL A 82 13.20 15.89 -4.41
CA VAL A 82 13.16 17.31 -3.97
C VAL A 82 11.92 18.02 -4.51
N VAL A 83 11.60 17.84 -5.80
CA VAL A 83 10.38 18.40 -6.40
C VAL A 83 9.13 17.86 -5.71
N ALA A 84 9.12 16.57 -5.36
CA ALA A 84 8.00 15.94 -4.67
C ALA A 84 7.74 16.55 -3.27
N LEU A 85 8.78 16.94 -2.55
CA LEU A 85 8.64 17.57 -1.24
C LEU A 85 8.25 19.04 -1.34
N THR A 86 8.71 19.75 -2.38
CA THR A 86 8.44 21.18 -2.55
C THR A 86 7.09 21.45 -3.23
N ASN A 87 6.62 20.53 -4.07
CA ASN A 87 5.37 20.67 -4.81
C ASN A 87 4.51 19.43 -4.72
N ILE A 88 3.76 19.31 -3.61
CA ILE A 88 2.85 18.20 -3.34
C ILE A 88 1.82 18.02 -4.46
N PHE A 89 1.32 19.14 -5.03
CA PHE A 89 0.31 19.09 -6.08
C PHE A 89 0.85 18.44 -7.36
N ALA A 90 2.05 18.82 -7.79
CA ALA A 90 2.69 18.21 -8.95
C ALA A 90 2.96 16.72 -8.73
N THR A 91 3.34 16.32 -7.51
CA THR A 91 3.55 14.92 -7.14
C THR A 91 2.27 14.10 -7.22
N LEU A 92 1.17 14.61 -6.69
CA LEU A 92 -0.14 13.95 -6.78
C LEU A 92 -0.61 13.84 -8.23
N GLN A 93 -0.36 14.86 -9.05
CA GLN A 93 -0.71 14.83 -10.47
C GLN A 93 0.12 13.78 -11.23
N ALA A 94 1.43 13.71 -10.98
CA ALA A 94 2.30 12.67 -11.54
C ALA A 94 1.86 11.26 -11.10
N LEU A 95 1.54 11.08 -9.82
CA LEU A 95 1.03 9.82 -9.29
C LEU A 95 -0.28 9.42 -9.97
N ALA A 96 -1.20 10.37 -10.19
CA ALA A 96 -2.46 10.10 -10.88
C ALA A 96 -2.22 9.64 -12.33
N ILE A 97 -1.28 10.25 -13.06
CA ILE A 97 -0.94 9.84 -14.42
C ILE A 97 -0.36 8.41 -14.43
N ILE A 98 0.55 8.09 -13.51
CA ILE A 98 1.12 6.75 -13.38
C ILE A 98 0.01 5.73 -13.09
N LEU A 99 -0.90 6.03 -12.17
CA LEU A 99 -2.05 5.17 -11.85
C LEU A 99 -2.99 5.02 -13.05
N ALA A 100 -3.25 6.08 -13.81
CA ALA A 100 -4.08 6.03 -15.01
C ALA A 100 -3.51 5.07 -16.05
N VAL A 101 -2.21 5.18 -16.35
CA VAL A 101 -1.51 4.28 -17.27
C VAL A 101 -1.56 2.84 -16.76
N TRP A 102 -1.34 2.64 -15.46
CA TRP A 102 -1.41 1.32 -14.84
C TRP A 102 -2.81 0.70 -14.93
N PHE A 103 -3.87 1.46 -14.64
CA PHE A 103 -5.26 0.99 -14.76
C PHE A 103 -5.63 0.62 -16.19
N VAL A 104 -5.23 1.43 -17.18
CA VAL A 104 -5.46 1.11 -18.60
C VAL A 104 -4.69 -0.15 -19.00
N ALA A 105 -3.40 -0.23 -18.69
CA ALA A 105 -2.57 -1.38 -19.03
C ALA A 105 -3.06 -2.67 -18.37
N SER A 106 -3.40 -2.61 -17.08
CA SER A 106 -3.94 -3.76 -16.34
C SER A 106 -5.31 -4.18 -16.85
N GLY A 107 -6.17 -3.23 -17.19
CA GLY A 107 -7.48 -3.52 -17.77
C GLY A 107 -7.37 -4.21 -19.13
N ILE A 108 -6.47 -3.76 -20.01
CA ILE A 108 -6.19 -4.42 -21.28
C ILE A 108 -5.65 -5.84 -21.05
N ALA A 109 -4.71 -6.00 -20.12
CA ALA A 109 -4.15 -7.30 -19.79
C ALA A 109 -5.20 -8.27 -19.23
N GLN A 110 -6.15 -7.80 -18.41
CA GLN A 110 -7.26 -8.60 -17.89
C GLN A 110 -8.19 -9.06 -19.00
N ILE A 111 -8.57 -8.17 -19.94
CA ILE A 111 -9.39 -8.54 -21.09
C ILE A 111 -8.66 -9.55 -21.96
N ALA A 112 -7.37 -9.34 -22.26
CA ALA A 112 -6.57 -10.28 -23.04
C ALA A 112 -6.48 -11.66 -22.36
N THR A 113 -6.33 -11.69 -21.04
CA THR A 113 -6.33 -12.93 -20.25
C THR A 113 -7.69 -13.61 -20.30
N ALA A 114 -8.79 -12.89 -20.10
CA ALA A 114 -10.15 -13.43 -20.20
C ALA A 114 -10.41 -14.11 -21.54
N LEU A 115 -10.01 -13.47 -22.63
CA LEU A 115 -10.15 -14.02 -23.99
C LEU A 115 -9.32 -15.30 -24.22
N ARG A 116 -8.17 -15.42 -23.55
CA ARG A 116 -7.33 -16.64 -23.61
C ARG A 116 -7.94 -17.81 -22.82
N ILE A 117 -8.49 -17.54 -21.64
CA ILE A 117 -8.98 -18.60 -20.72
C ILE A 117 -10.44 -18.98 -20.95
N ARG A 118 -11.19 -18.25 -21.79
CA ARG A 118 -12.63 -18.49 -22.05
C ARG A 118 -12.97 -19.91 -22.47
N ARG A 119 -12.00 -20.67 -23.01
CA ARG A 119 -12.18 -22.06 -23.44
C ARG A 119 -12.05 -23.07 -22.28
N PHE A 120 -11.51 -22.66 -21.15
CA PHE A 120 -11.16 -23.55 -20.03
C PHE A 120 -11.93 -23.26 -18.74
N VAL A 121 -12.48 -22.02 -18.61
CA VAL A 121 -13.12 -21.57 -17.36
C VAL A 121 -14.44 -20.87 -17.69
N THR A 122 -15.50 -21.24 -16.96
CA THR A 122 -16.79 -20.54 -16.99
C THR A 122 -16.75 -19.37 -16.02
N GLY A 123 -17.10 -18.15 -16.46
CA GLY A 123 -17.09 -16.94 -15.64
C GLY A 123 -16.09 -15.88 -16.10
N GLU A 124 -15.47 -16.08 -17.26
CA GLU A 124 -14.52 -15.14 -17.89
C GLU A 124 -15.09 -13.73 -18.11
N TRP A 125 -16.42 -13.60 -18.20
CA TRP A 125 -17.09 -12.30 -18.36
C TRP A 125 -16.83 -11.35 -17.19
N MET A 126 -16.65 -11.87 -15.96
CA MET A 126 -16.28 -11.04 -14.80
C MET A 126 -14.91 -10.39 -15.00
N LEU A 127 -13.95 -11.12 -15.57
CA LEU A 127 -12.62 -10.60 -15.85
C LEU A 127 -12.67 -9.52 -16.94
N ILE A 128 -13.51 -9.70 -17.95
CA ILE A 128 -13.75 -8.70 -18.99
C ILE A 128 -14.36 -7.44 -18.36
N LEU A 129 -15.37 -7.61 -17.52
CA LEU A 129 -16.05 -6.50 -16.85
C LEU A 129 -15.08 -5.70 -15.97
N VAL A 130 -14.27 -6.39 -15.17
CA VAL A 130 -13.23 -5.75 -14.34
C VAL A 130 -12.21 -5.03 -15.22
N GLY A 131 -11.79 -5.64 -16.34
CA GLY A 131 -10.87 -5.02 -17.29
C GLY A 131 -11.44 -3.75 -17.93
N VAL A 132 -12.71 -3.76 -18.33
CA VAL A 132 -13.41 -2.57 -18.88
C VAL A 132 -13.52 -1.47 -17.82
N ILE A 133 -13.93 -1.82 -16.60
CA ILE A 133 -13.97 -0.86 -15.47
C ILE A 133 -12.59 -0.27 -15.22
N GLY A 134 -11.53 -1.10 -15.24
CA GLY A 134 -10.16 -0.64 -15.08
C GLY A 134 -9.76 0.40 -16.12
N ILE A 135 -10.05 0.15 -17.40
CA ILE A 135 -9.78 1.11 -18.50
C ILE A 135 -10.57 2.41 -18.30
N LEU A 136 -11.85 2.32 -17.95
CA LEU A 136 -12.68 3.50 -17.69
C LEU A 136 -12.14 4.32 -16.50
N CYS A 137 -11.77 3.66 -15.40
CA CYS A 137 -11.14 4.31 -14.25
C CYS A 137 -9.82 4.99 -14.64
N GLY A 138 -8.99 4.35 -15.46
CA GLY A 138 -7.76 4.94 -15.96
C GLY A 138 -8.00 6.21 -16.78
N ILE A 139 -8.96 6.17 -17.69
CA ILE A 139 -9.35 7.33 -18.51
C ILE A 139 -9.90 8.45 -17.62
N LEU A 140 -10.82 8.14 -16.70
CA LEU A 140 -11.38 9.13 -15.75
C LEU A 140 -10.28 9.78 -14.89
N THR A 141 -9.25 9.02 -14.52
CA THR A 141 -8.13 9.55 -13.75
C THR A 141 -7.36 10.63 -14.51
N LEU A 142 -7.26 10.54 -15.83
CA LEU A 142 -6.61 11.58 -16.66
C LEU A 142 -7.44 12.88 -16.71
N PHE A 143 -8.77 12.78 -16.71
CA PHE A 143 -9.65 13.95 -16.75
C PHE A 143 -9.89 14.59 -15.39
N ALA A 144 -9.90 13.81 -14.32
CA ALA A 144 -10.22 14.27 -12.98
C ALA A 144 -9.27 13.67 -11.90
N PRO A 145 -7.95 13.94 -11.97
CA PRO A 145 -6.95 13.29 -11.12
C PRO A 145 -7.21 13.51 -9.62
N ALA A 146 -7.56 14.72 -9.22
CA ALA A 146 -7.82 15.06 -7.82
C ALA A 146 -9.03 14.29 -7.26
N SER A 147 -10.11 14.18 -8.03
CA SER A 147 -11.33 13.47 -7.61
C SER A 147 -11.08 11.98 -7.46
N VAL A 148 -10.33 11.36 -8.40
CA VAL A 148 -10.02 9.93 -8.35
C VAL A 148 -9.09 9.62 -7.18
N LEU A 149 -8.04 10.42 -6.96
CA LEU A 149 -7.14 10.23 -5.82
C LEU A 149 -7.87 10.41 -4.48
N THR A 150 -8.75 11.41 -4.37
CA THR A 150 -9.54 11.65 -3.16
C THR A 150 -10.50 10.48 -2.90
N THR A 151 -11.20 10.00 -3.93
CA THR A 151 -12.10 8.84 -3.82
C THR A 151 -11.34 7.59 -3.42
N ALA A 152 -10.19 7.34 -4.05
CA ALA A 152 -9.32 6.22 -3.69
C ALA A 152 -8.84 6.32 -2.23
N ALA A 153 -8.40 7.50 -1.79
CA ALA A 153 -7.99 7.71 -0.40
C ALA A 153 -9.13 7.40 0.58
N ILE A 154 -10.36 7.87 0.31
CA ILE A 154 -11.53 7.59 1.15
C ILE A 154 -11.84 6.09 1.18
N MET A 155 -11.78 5.39 0.04
CA MET A 155 -12.00 3.94 -0.02
C MET A 155 -10.96 3.16 0.79
N PHE A 156 -9.67 3.50 0.63
CA PHE A 156 -8.60 2.91 1.44
C PHE A 156 -8.74 3.25 2.92
N GLY A 157 -9.16 4.47 3.26
CA GLY A 157 -9.47 4.88 4.62
C GLY A 157 -10.59 4.04 5.24
N ALA A 158 -11.68 3.80 4.50
CA ALA A 158 -12.77 2.95 4.94
C ALA A 158 -12.32 1.50 5.16
N LEU A 159 -11.54 0.94 4.23
CA LEU A 159 -10.97 -0.40 4.38
C LEU A 159 -10.02 -0.50 5.58
N ALA A 160 -9.18 0.51 5.79
CA ALA A 160 -8.27 0.57 6.93
C ALA A 160 -9.04 0.65 8.27
N LEU A 161 -10.14 1.39 8.30
CA LEU A 161 -11.01 1.49 9.47
C LEU A 161 -11.68 0.15 9.78
N VAL A 162 -12.25 -0.53 8.79
CA VAL A 162 -12.85 -1.86 8.94
C VAL A 162 -11.79 -2.87 9.42
N TYR A 163 -10.62 -2.87 8.80
CA TYR A 163 -9.50 -3.71 9.21
C TYR A 163 -9.07 -3.41 10.66
N GLY A 164 -8.95 -2.13 11.01
CA GLY A 164 -8.58 -1.70 12.36
C GLY A 164 -9.57 -2.18 13.42
N ILE A 165 -10.88 -2.01 13.17
CA ILE A 165 -11.94 -2.51 14.05
C ILE A 165 -11.87 -4.04 14.18
N ALA A 166 -11.74 -4.75 13.06
CA ALA A 166 -11.63 -6.21 13.06
C ALA A 166 -10.40 -6.70 13.86
N ALA A 167 -9.26 -6.02 13.71
CA ALA A 167 -8.03 -6.33 14.44
C ALA A 167 -8.17 -6.07 15.94
N ILE A 168 -8.85 -4.99 16.35
CA ILE A 168 -9.16 -4.71 17.75
C ILE A 168 -10.04 -5.81 18.34
N ILE A 169 -11.13 -6.19 17.65
CA ILE A 169 -12.03 -7.27 18.10
C ILE A 169 -11.26 -8.59 18.21
N ALA A 170 -10.46 -8.93 17.21
CA ALA A 170 -9.63 -10.15 17.24
C ALA A 170 -8.65 -10.16 18.41
N SER A 171 -7.99 -9.02 18.68
CA SER A 171 -7.05 -8.87 19.80
C SER A 171 -7.75 -9.05 21.16
N LEU A 172 -8.95 -8.48 21.33
CA LEU A 172 -9.72 -8.63 22.57
C LEU A 172 -10.16 -10.08 22.79
N ARG A 173 -10.56 -10.79 21.73
CA ARG A 173 -10.88 -12.23 21.78
C ARG A 173 -9.65 -13.07 22.16
N LEU A 174 -8.49 -12.78 21.53
CA LEU A 174 -7.24 -13.45 21.88
C LEU A 174 -6.88 -13.26 23.37
N ARG A 175 -7.04 -12.05 23.89
CA ARG A 175 -6.82 -11.77 25.32
C ARG A 175 -7.72 -12.60 26.24
N SER A 176 -9.01 -12.74 25.90
CA SER A 176 -9.95 -13.53 26.71
C SER A 176 -9.59 -15.02 26.72
N LEU A 177 -9.19 -15.58 25.57
CA LEU A 177 -8.77 -16.98 25.46
C LEU A 177 -7.49 -17.27 26.26
N VAL A 178 -6.51 -16.37 26.20
CA VAL A 178 -5.28 -16.50 27.02
C VAL A 178 -5.59 -16.46 28.50
N LYS A 179 -6.52 -15.60 28.93
CA LYS A 179 -6.93 -15.51 30.33
C LYS A 179 -7.65 -16.77 30.81
N GLN A 180 -8.54 -17.33 30.01
CA GLN A 180 -9.23 -18.59 30.30
C GLN A 180 -8.27 -19.78 30.36
N ALA A 181 -7.34 -19.89 29.41
CA ALA A 181 -6.34 -20.95 29.43
C ALA A 181 -5.43 -20.87 30.66
N GLY A 182 -5.04 -19.68 31.10
CA GLY A 182 -4.24 -19.46 32.30
C GLY A 182 -4.97 -19.85 33.60
N SER A 183 -6.30 -19.63 33.66
CA SER A 183 -7.10 -20.03 34.83
C SER A 183 -7.24 -21.54 34.92
N LEU A 184 -7.40 -22.23 33.78
CA LEU A 184 -7.49 -23.70 33.74
C LEU A 184 -6.18 -24.38 34.20
N VAL A 185 -5.03 -23.87 33.78
CA VAL A 185 -3.73 -24.37 34.21
C VAL A 185 -3.56 -24.19 35.74
N LYS A 186 -3.91 -23.00 36.26
CA LYS A 186 -3.81 -22.74 37.69
C LYS A 186 -4.75 -23.61 38.53
N GLN A 187 -5.92 -23.97 38.02
CA GLN A 187 -6.84 -24.91 38.69
C GLN A 187 -6.32 -26.35 38.66
N ALA A 188 -5.68 -26.77 37.58
CA ALA A 188 -5.07 -28.10 37.47
C ALA A 188 -3.89 -28.26 38.44
N ASP A 189 -3.04 -27.23 38.54
CA ASP A 189 -1.91 -27.22 39.49
C ASP A 189 -2.36 -27.18 40.97
N ALA A 190 -3.54 -26.64 41.25
CA ALA A 190 -4.08 -26.59 42.64
C ALA A 190 -4.81 -27.89 43.05
N ALA A 191 -5.14 -28.76 42.08
CA ALA A 191 -5.82 -30.03 42.28
C ALA A 191 -4.87 -31.25 42.30
N ALA A 192 -3.59 -31.04 41.99
CA ALA A 192 -2.50 -32.03 42.05
C ALA A 192 -1.71 -31.89 43.38
#